data_eb26200de902f75a88485a57313fe93d
#
_entry.id   eb26200de902f75a88485a57313fe93d
#
_cell.length_a   1.000
_cell.length_b   1.000
_cell.length_c   1.000
_cell.angle_alpha   90.00
_cell.angle_beta   90.00
_cell.angle_gamma   90.00
#
_symmetry.space_group_name_H-M   'P 1'
#
loop_
_entity.id
_entity.type
_entity.pdbx_description
1 polymer ?
#
loop_
_entity_poly.entity_id
_entity_poly.type
_entity_poly.pdbx_seq_one_letter_code
_entity_poly.pdbx_strand_id
1 'polypeptide(L)'
;MSAPEQAADKPAVVETPSGKGAADENFPVGSFLLPKHLRPHVATYYAFARAIDDIADNPEAAPQDKIARLNAMDDALLGRNKTPGPELDKAVRLRASMLETNVDLAHASELISAFRQDAVKSRYNNWDELIDYCMRSASPVGRYLLELHGEEKAHFEYSDALCNALQVINHLQDCADDLK
;
A
#
# COMPACT_ATOMS: atom_id res chain seq x y z
N MET A 1 -44.19 -16.18 -21.96
CA MET A 1 -42.88 -16.66 -21.44
C MET A 1 -41.97 -15.45 -21.44
N SER A 2 -41.83 -14.81 -20.27
CA SER A 2 -40.97 -13.62 -20.10
C SER A 2 -39.56 -14.11 -19.76
N ALA A 3 -38.57 -13.61 -20.48
CA ALA A 3 -37.14 -13.87 -20.20
C ALA A 3 -36.75 -13.23 -18.86
N PRO A 4 -35.84 -13.84 -18.09
CA PRO A 4 -35.35 -13.24 -16.87
C PRO A 4 -34.44 -12.05 -17.22
N GLU A 5 -34.76 -10.91 -16.63
CA GLU A 5 -33.97 -9.68 -16.63
C GLU A 5 -32.60 -9.97 -15.99
N GLN A 6 -31.55 -9.88 -16.77
CA GLN A 6 -30.18 -10.02 -16.27
C GLN A 6 -29.91 -8.86 -15.30
N ALA A 7 -29.76 -9.17 -14.02
CA ALA A 7 -29.26 -8.25 -13.02
C ALA A 7 -27.88 -7.75 -13.49
N ALA A 8 -27.76 -6.46 -13.77
CA ALA A 8 -26.49 -5.82 -14.05
C ALA A 8 -25.58 -6.01 -12.84
N ASP A 9 -24.49 -6.74 -13.05
CA ASP A 9 -23.46 -6.98 -12.05
C ASP A 9 -22.89 -5.60 -11.63
N LYS A 10 -23.16 -5.20 -10.39
CA LYS A 10 -22.58 -3.97 -9.85
C LYS A 10 -21.06 -4.17 -9.82
N PRO A 11 -20.25 -3.20 -10.26
CA PRO A 11 -18.81 -3.32 -10.19
C PRO A 11 -18.40 -3.65 -8.76
N ALA A 12 -17.60 -4.69 -8.60
CA ALA A 12 -17.14 -5.12 -7.28
C ALA A 12 -16.35 -3.97 -6.65
N VAL A 13 -16.78 -3.48 -5.50
CA VAL A 13 -16.06 -2.45 -4.74
C VAL A 13 -14.78 -3.08 -4.23
N VAL A 14 -13.64 -2.69 -4.78
CA VAL A 14 -12.31 -3.20 -4.38
C VAL A 14 -11.87 -2.55 -3.08
N GLU A 15 -12.13 -1.26 -2.91
CA GLU A 15 -11.73 -0.44 -1.77
C GLU A 15 -12.96 0.07 -1.02
N THR A 16 -12.91 0.09 0.31
CA THR A 16 -13.90 0.76 1.17
C THR A 16 -13.14 1.79 2.02
N PRO A 17 -13.11 3.08 1.60
CA PRO A 17 -12.34 4.10 2.29
C PRO A 17 -12.73 4.24 3.76
N SER A 18 -11.74 4.22 4.67
CA SER A 18 -11.92 4.41 6.12
C SER A 18 -12.26 5.87 6.49
N GLY A 19 -12.09 6.80 5.55
CA GLY A 19 -12.24 8.24 5.78
C GLY A 19 -11.01 8.92 6.37
N LYS A 20 -9.96 8.20 6.73
CA LYS A 20 -8.67 8.77 7.13
C LYS A 20 -7.94 9.33 5.90
N GLY A 21 -7.24 10.44 6.07
CA GLY A 21 -6.49 11.12 5.02
C GLY A 21 -5.13 11.60 5.48
N ALA A 22 -4.39 12.27 4.60
CA ALA A 22 -3.03 12.75 4.88
C ALA A 22 -2.91 13.68 6.10
N ALA A 23 -4.01 14.27 6.58
CA ALA A 23 -4.04 15.12 7.78
C ALA A 23 -4.15 14.31 9.08
N ASP A 24 -4.53 13.03 9.00
CA ASP A 24 -4.74 12.15 10.15
C ASP A 24 -3.50 11.28 10.44
N GLU A 25 -2.45 11.40 9.60
CA GLU A 25 -1.20 10.66 9.78
C GLU A 25 -0.29 11.32 10.81
N ASN A 26 0.47 10.50 11.54
CA ASN A 26 1.47 10.94 12.52
C ASN A 26 2.72 11.60 11.88
N PHE A 27 2.78 11.69 10.55
CA PHE A 27 3.86 12.30 9.80
C PHE A 27 3.34 13.17 8.64
N PRO A 28 4.07 14.21 8.21
CA PRO A 28 3.60 15.12 7.17
C PRO A 28 3.68 14.46 5.77
N VAL A 29 2.58 13.89 5.31
CA VAL A 29 2.45 13.40 3.94
C VAL A 29 2.49 14.59 2.98
N GLY A 30 3.42 14.56 2.01
CA GLY A 30 3.55 15.66 1.04
C GLY A 30 4.16 16.94 1.60
N SER A 31 5.09 16.80 2.55
CA SER A 31 5.83 17.92 3.16
C SER A 31 6.26 19.00 2.14
N PHE A 32 6.19 20.27 2.55
CA PHE A 32 6.72 21.40 1.78
C PHE A 32 8.24 21.31 1.54
N LEU A 33 8.96 20.48 2.29
CA LEU A 33 10.37 20.18 2.10
C LEU A 33 10.64 19.38 0.83
N LEU A 34 9.65 18.63 0.33
CA LEU A 34 9.79 17.89 -0.92
C LEU A 34 9.85 18.86 -2.12
N PRO A 35 10.70 18.60 -3.12
CA PRO A 35 10.70 19.31 -4.39
C PRO A 35 9.30 19.33 -5.02
N LYS A 36 8.87 20.49 -5.51
CA LYS A 36 7.50 20.68 -6.01
C LYS A 36 7.10 19.67 -7.09
N HIS A 37 8.04 19.28 -7.96
CA HIS A 37 7.79 18.34 -9.05
C HIS A 37 7.61 16.89 -8.57
N LEU A 38 8.13 16.53 -7.38
CA LEU A 38 7.99 15.17 -6.82
C LEU A 38 6.72 15.00 -5.98
N ARG A 39 6.13 16.08 -5.48
CA ARG A 39 4.93 16.03 -4.62
C ARG A 39 3.75 15.26 -5.22
N PRO A 40 3.41 15.41 -6.52
CA PRO A 40 2.32 14.63 -7.12
C PRO A 40 2.59 13.13 -7.10
N HIS A 41 3.84 12.70 -7.30
CA HIS A 41 4.23 11.29 -7.27
C HIS A 41 4.12 10.70 -5.86
N VAL A 42 4.59 11.45 -4.84
CA VAL A 42 4.43 11.06 -3.42
C VAL A 42 2.96 10.96 -3.03
N ALA A 43 2.12 11.93 -3.45
CA ALA A 43 0.68 11.89 -3.19
C ALA A 43 0.00 10.68 -3.86
N THR A 44 0.45 10.32 -5.08
CA THR A 44 -0.06 9.14 -5.79
C THR A 44 0.32 7.84 -5.08
N TYR A 45 1.57 7.74 -4.60
CA TYR A 45 2.02 6.59 -3.82
C TYR A 45 1.25 6.47 -2.50
N TYR A 46 1.08 7.58 -1.78
CA TYR A 46 0.29 7.59 -0.55
C TYR A 46 -1.16 7.16 -0.78
N ALA A 47 -1.82 7.69 -1.81
CA ALA A 47 -3.19 7.32 -2.15
C ALA A 47 -3.34 5.82 -2.45
N PHE A 48 -2.35 5.22 -3.07
CA PHE A 48 -2.30 3.79 -3.31
C PHE A 48 -2.06 3.00 -2.01
N ALA A 49 -1.06 3.40 -1.22
CA ALA A 49 -0.75 2.76 0.07
C ALA A 49 -1.98 2.77 0.99
N ARG A 50 -2.69 3.90 1.05
CA ARG A 50 -3.93 4.02 1.82
C ARG A 50 -5.04 3.10 1.31
N ALA A 51 -5.16 2.93 -0.01
CA ALA A 51 -6.16 2.04 -0.59
C ALA A 51 -5.93 0.57 -0.24
N ILE A 52 -4.68 0.10 -0.29
CA ILE A 52 -4.35 -1.29 0.08
C ILE A 52 -4.47 -1.53 1.59
N ASP A 53 -4.18 -0.53 2.41
CA ASP A 53 -4.41 -0.52 3.85
C ASP A 53 -5.91 -0.64 4.17
N ASP A 54 -6.76 0.21 3.58
CA ASP A 54 -8.22 0.15 3.74
C ASP A 54 -8.81 -1.21 3.31
N ILE A 55 -8.21 -1.90 2.34
CA ILE A 55 -8.59 -3.27 1.96
C ILE A 55 -8.22 -4.26 3.06
N ALA A 56 -7.00 -4.17 3.59
CA ALA A 56 -6.49 -5.10 4.60
C ALA A 56 -7.22 -4.93 5.94
N ASP A 57 -7.51 -3.70 6.32
CA ASP A 57 -8.13 -3.36 7.60
C ASP A 57 -9.66 -3.50 7.62
N ASN A 58 -10.31 -3.74 6.47
CA ASN A 58 -11.77 -3.82 6.41
C ASN A 58 -12.31 -4.95 7.32
N PRO A 59 -13.00 -4.64 8.44
CA PRO A 59 -13.47 -5.66 9.38
C PRO A 59 -14.62 -6.52 8.84
N GLU A 60 -15.33 -6.03 7.81
CA GLU A 60 -16.48 -6.72 7.22
C GLU A 60 -16.07 -7.69 6.10
N ALA A 61 -14.85 -7.60 5.58
CA ALA A 61 -14.38 -8.44 4.50
C ALA A 61 -13.72 -9.72 5.03
N ALA A 62 -14.07 -10.86 4.43
CA ALA A 62 -13.39 -12.12 4.74
C ALA A 62 -11.92 -12.07 4.30
N PRO A 63 -11.00 -12.79 4.98
CA PRO A 63 -9.57 -12.78 4.62
C PRO A 63 -9.30 -13.11 3.15
N GLN A 64 -10.04 -14.05 2.57
CA GLN A 64 -9.90 -14.46 1.17
C GLN A 64 -10.32 -13.35 0.21
N ASP A 65 -11.36 -12.56 0.56
CA ASP A 65 -11.80 -11.43 -0.24
C ASP A 65 -10.78 -10.29 -0.20
N LYS A 66 -10.17 -10.02 0.98
CA LYS A 66 -9.06 -9.07 1.13
C LYS A 66 -7.90 -9.45 0.22
N ILE A 67 -7.46 -10.71 0.29
CA ILE A 67 -6.36 -11.23 -0.56
C ILE A 67 -6.71 -11.12 -2.04
N ALA A 68 -7.94 -11.45 -2.45
CA ALA A 68 -8.37 -11.33 -3.84
C ALA A 68 -8.30 -9.88 -4.34
N ARG A 69 -8.76 -8.91 -3.53
CA ARG A 69 -8.70 -7.47 -3.84
C ARG A 69 -7.26 -6.96 -3.91
N LEU A 70 -6.41 -7.35 -2.95
CA LEU A 70 -4.98 -7.00 -2.96
C LEU A 70 -4.26 -7.59 -4.17
N ASN A 71 -4.61 -8.81 -4.60
CA ASN A 71 -4.09 -9.39 -5.84
C ASN A 71 -4.52 -8.60 -7.08
N ALA A 72 -5.78 -8.15 -7.14
CA ALA A 72 -6.26 -7.32 -8.23
C ALA A 72 -5.50 -5.97 -8.32
N MET A 73 -5.21 -5.34 -7.17
CA MET A 73 -4.38 -4.14 -7.09
C MET A 73 -2.95 -4.40 -7.60
N ASP A 74 -2.33 -5.52 -7.21
CA ASP A 74 -0.99 -5.92 -7.67
C ASP A 74 -0.94 -6.20 -9.17
N ASP A 75 -1.94 -6.91 -9.70
CA ASP A 75 -2.03 -7.21 -11.13
C ASP A 75 -2.22 -5.93 -11.99
N ALA A 76 -2.97 -4.96 -11.49
CA ALA A 76 -3.12 -3.66 -12.14
C ALA A 76 -1.81 -2.85 -12.05
N LEU A 77 -1.16 -2.80 -10.88
CA LEU A 77 0.13 -2.15 -10.66
C LEU A 77 1.21 -2.71 -11.59
N LEU A 78 1.31 -4.03 -11.70
CA LEU A 78 2.32 -4.70 -12.53
C LEU A 78 1.94 -4.78 -14.02
N GLY A 79 0.71 -4.33 -14.37
CA GLY A 79 0.21 -4.33 -15.75
C GLY A 79 -0.10 -5.73 -16.28
N ARG A 80 -0.38 -6.68 -15.41
CA ARG A 80 -0.86 -8.02 -15.75
C ARG A 80 -2.33 -7.98 -16.15
N ASN A 81 -3.15 -7.15 -15.46
CA ASN A 81 -4.50 -6.82 -15.90
C ASN A 81 -4.44 -5.81 -17.05
N LYS A 82 -4.94 -6.21 -18.24
CA LYS A 82 -4.89 -5.37 -19.46
C LYS A 82 -6.07 -4.41 -19.59
N THR A 83 -7.14 -4.64 -18.85
CA THR A 83 -8.38 -3.85 -18.88
C THR A 83 -8.86 -3.58 -17.45
N PRO A 84 -8.05 -2.86 -16.62
CA PRO A 84 -8.44 -2.57 -15.25
C PRO A 84 -9.68 -1.67 -15.22
N GLY A 85 -10.63 -2.01 -14.37
CA GLY A 85 -11.79 -1.19 -14.10
C GLY A 85 -11.46 0.06 -13.26
N PRO A 86 -12.42 0.98 -13.11
CA PRO A 86 -12.22 2.24 -12.37
C PRO A 86 -11.89 2.01 -10.88
N GLU A 87 -12.26 0.87 -10.32
CA GLU A 87 -11.95 0.47 -8.94
C GLU A 87 -10.46 0.22 -8.70
N LEU A 88 -9.67 0.05 -9.77
CA LEU A 88 -8.21 -0.14 -9.73
C LEU A 88 -7.43 1.12 -10.14
N ASP A 89 -8.10 2.27 -10.28
CA ASP A 89 -7.53 3.53 -10.77
C ASP A 89 -6.27 3.95 -9.97
N LYS A 90 -6.26 3.77 -8.65
CA LYS A 90 -5.10 4.13 -7.81
C LYS A 90 -3.86 3.29 -8.17
N ALA A 91 -4.01 2.01 -8.44
CA ALA A 91 -2.92 1.14 -8.87
C ALA A 91 -2.42 1.51 -10.29
N VAL A 92 -3.34 1.83 -11.20
CA VAL A 92 -3.02 2.26 -12.56
C VAL A 92 -2.26 3.59 -12.55
N ARG A 93 -2.71 4.56 -11.75
CA ARG A 93 -2.03 5.86 -11.59
C ARG A 93 -0.65 5.71 -10.97
N LEU A 94 -0.53 4.87 -9.93
CA LEU A 94 0.78 4.63 -9.33
C LEU A 94 1.74 3.98 -10.33
N ARG A 95 1.28 2.97 -11.08
CA ARG A 95 2.08 2.38 -12.15
C ARG A 95 2.59 3.44 -13.14
N ALA A 96 1.70 4.31 -13.63
CA ALA A 96 2.08 5.36 -14.57
C ALA A 96 3.13 6.30 -13.95
N SER A 97 2.91 6.73 -12.72
CA SER A 97 3.82 7.60 -11.95
C SER A 97 5.21 6.97 -11.76
N MET A 98 5.27 5.70 -11.36
CA MET A 98 6.55 5.00 -11.13
C MET A 98 7.31 4.75 -12.44
N LEU A 99 6.62 4.44 -13.54
CA LEU A 99 7.23 4.29 -14.85
C LEU A 99 7.75 5.64 -15.39
N GLU A 100 7.01 6.73 -15.18
CA GLU A 100 7.43 8.09 -15.57
C GLU A 100 8.70 8.52 -14.83
N THR A 101 8.82 8.19 -13.55
CA THR A 101 9.96 8.55 -12.69
C THR A 101 11.08 7.51 -12.68
N ASN A 102 10.92 6.42 -13.43
CA ASN A 102 11.86 5.29 -13.48
C ASN A 102 12.12 4.66 -12.08
N VAL A 103 11.09 4.62 -11.23
CA VAL A 103 11.11 3.96 -9.91
C VAL A 103 10.62 2.53 -10.06
N ASP A 104 11.26 1.58 -9.36
CA ASP A 104 10.96 0.16 -9.42
C ASP A 104 9.58 -0.16 -8.84
N LEU A 105 8.70 -0.77 -9.65
CA LEU A 105 7.37 -1.22 -9.23
C LEU A 105 7.41 -2.24 -8.08
N ALA A 106 8.56 -2.91 -7.89
CA ALA A 106 8.74 -3.87 -6.81
C ALA A 106 8.45 -3.27 -5.44
N HIS A 107 8.79 -1.99 -5.20
CA HIS A 107 8.52 -1.35 -3.90
C HIS A 107 7.04 -1.34 -3.53
N ALA A 108 6.16 -1.05 -4.47
CA ALA A 108 4.73 -1.06 -4.21
C ALA A 108 4.14 -2.48 -4.14
N SER A 109 4.69 -3.43 -4.92
CA SER A 109 4.28 -4.84 -4.88
C SER A 109 4.72 -5.53 -3.57
N GLU A 110 5.91 -5.21 -3.04
CA GLU A 110 6.37 -5.67 -1.73
C GLU A 110 5.44 -5.17 -0.61
N LEU A 111 5.03 -3.91 -0.66
CA LEU A 111 4.06 -3.35 0.28
C LEU A 111 2.74 -4.14 0.26
N ILE A 112 2.19 -4.45 -0.92
CA ILE A 112 1.00 -5.31 -1.04
C ILE A 112 1.24 -6.68 -0.39
N SER A 113 2.45 -7.25 -0.49
CA SER A 113 2.76 -8.54 0.13
C SER A 113 2.66 -8.52 1.65
N ALA A 114 3.01 -7.40 2.29
CA ALA A 114 2.84 -7.19 3.72
C ALA A 114 1.35 -7.14 4.08
N PHE A 115 0.54 -6.36 3.37
CA PHE A 115 -0.91 -6.28 3.62
C PHE A 115 -1.66 -7.59 3.35
N ARG A 116 -1.17 -8.43 2.43
CA ARG A 116 -1.69 -9.82 2.29
C ARG A 116 -1.43 -10.65 3.55
N GLN A 117 -0.30 -10.45 4.21
CA GLN A 117 0.00 -11.09 5.49
C GLN A 117 -0.94 -10.59 6.57
N ASP A 118 -1.19 -9.28 6.66
CA ASP A 118 -2.07 -8.67 7.67
C ASP A 118 -3.51 -9.20 7.55
N ALA A 119 -3.98 -9.50 6.34
CA ALA A 119 -5.29 -10.09 6.13
C ALA A 119 -5.50 -11.47 6.82
N VAL A 120 -4.42 -12.17 7.19
CA VAL A 120 -4.48 -13.56 7.74
C VAL A 120 -3.66 -13.77 9.00
N LYS A 121 -2.84 -12.81 9.40
CA LYS A 121 -1.91 -12.95 10.51
C LYS A 121 -2.03 -11.78 11.48
N SER A 122 -2.26 -12.10 12.73
CA SER A 122 -2.45 -11.11 13.81
C SER A 122 -1.31 -11.06 14.82
N ARG A 123 -0.29 -11.93 14.72
CA ARG A 123 0.79 -12.01 15.70
C ARG A 123 2.10 -12.47 15.06
N TYR A 124 3.22 -11.99 15.60
CA TYR A 124 4.58 -12.42 15.26
C TYR A 124 5.12 -13.34 16.36
N ASN A 125 5.80 -14.42 15.97
CA ASN A 125 6.32 -15.41 16.91
C ASN A 125 7.66 -14.99 17.52
N ASN A 126 8.42 -14.15 16.83
CA ASN A 126 9.73 -13.69 17.24
C ASN A 126 10.10 -12.38 16.54
N TRP A 127 11.25 -11.82 16.93
CA TRP A 127 11.76 -10.57 16.40
C TRP A 127 12.09 -10.63 14.90
N ASP A 128 12.69 -11.73 14.44
CA ASP A 128 13.10 -11.87 13.04
C ASP A 128 11.87 -11.86 12.10
N GLU A 129 10.76 -12.45 12.55
CA GLU A 129 9.51 -12.43 11.80
C GLU A 129 8.87 -11.03 11.73
N LEU A 130 8.98 -10.25 12.80
CA LEU A 130 8.56 -8.85 12.81
C LEU A 130 9.43 -8.01 11.87
N ILE A 131 10.75 -8.20 11.89
CA ILE A 131 11.65 -7.49 10.99
C ILE A 131 11.40 -7.87 9.52
N ASP A 132 11.17 -9.15 9.21
CA ASP A 132 10.77 -9.58 7.86
C ASP A 132 9.51 -8.85 7.38
N TYR A 133 8.52 -8.68 8.25
CA TYR A 133 7.34 -7.87 7.95
C TYR A 133 7.70 -6.41 7.71
N CYS A 134 8.49 -5.77 8.58
CA CYS A 134 8.92 -4.38 8.45
C CYS A 134 9.68 -4.14 7.13
N MET A 135 10.50 -5.09 6.71
CA MET A 135 11.22 -5.05 5.43
C MET A 135 10.30 -5.00 4.21
N ARG A 136 9.05 -5.45 4.34
CA ARG A 136 8.03 -5.43 3.27
C ARG A 136 6.97 -4.35 3.46
N SER A 137 6.70 -3.92 4.70
CA SER A 137 5.68 -2.91 4.99
C SER A 137 6.22 -1.48 5.07
N ALA A 138 7.47 -1.29 5.51
CA ALA A 138 8.06 0.03 5.74
C ALA A 138 9.26 0.33 4.83
N SER A 139 10.22 -0.59 4.71
CA SER A 139 11.43 -0.38 3.89
C SER A 139 11.12 0.00 2.43
N PRO A 140 10.10 -0.58 1.74
CA PRO A 140 9.80 -0.20 0.36
C PRO A 140 9.37 1.26 0.20
N VAL A 141 8.76 1.85 1.23
CA VAL A 141 8.38 3.28 1.23
C VAL A 141 9.63 4.17 1.21
N GLY A 142 10.61 3.85 2.06
CA GLY A 142 11.89 4.56 2.08
C GLY A 142 12.67 4.41 0.78
N ARG A 143 12.76 3.20 0.25
CA ARG A 143 13.42 2.91 -1.04
C ARG A 143 12.74 3.64 -2.21
N TYR A 144 11.40 3.66 -2.25
CA TYR A 144 10.64 4.45 -3.21
C TYR A 144 11.03 5.93 -3.17
N LEU A 145 11.09 6.52 -1.97
CA LEU A 145 11.47 7.93 -1.82
C LEU A 145 12.91 8.20 -2.26
N LEU A 146 13.86 7.31 -1.94
CA LEU A 146 15.25 7.45 -2.39
C LEU A 146 15.35 7.38 -3.92
N GLU A 147 14.76 6.38 -4.57
CA GLU A 147 14.78 6.29 -6.04
C GLU A 147 14.08 7.47 -6.70
N LEU A 148 12.94 7.93 -6.14
CA LEU A 148 12.23 9.11 -6.64
C LEU A 148 13.09 10.39 -6.59
N HIS A 149 14.02 10.48 -5.64
CA HIS A 149 14.99 11.58 -5.53
C HIS A 149 16.28 11.35 -6.34
N GLY A 150 16.41 10.22 -7.01
CA GLY A 150 17.60 9.87 -7.79
C GLY A 150 18.78 9.40 -6.96
N GLU A 151 18.53 8.95 -5.73
CA GLU A 151 19.56 8.43 -4.85
C GLU A 151 19.98 7.01 -5.24
N GLU A 152 21.23 6.66 -4.91
CA GLU A 152 21.81 5.37 -5.23
C GLU A 152 21.27 4.25 -4.31
N LYS A 153 21.10 3.05 -4.85
CA LYS A 153 20.66 1.86 -4.09
C LYS A 153 21.59 1.50 -2.92
N ALA A 154 22.83 1.97 -2.94
CA ALA A 154 23.76 1.83 -1.81
C ALA A 154 23.25 2.48 -0.50
N HIS A 155 22.31 3.43 -0.61
CA HIS A 155 21.71 4.09 0.55
C HIS A 155 20.51 3.31 1.15
N PHE A 156 20.07 2.23 0.51
CA PHE A 156 18.88 1.48 0.94
C PHE A 156 19.04 0.88 2.34
N GLU A 157 20.22 0.36 2.68
CA GLU A 157 20.43 -0.27 4.00
C GLU A 157 20.20 0.73 5.16
N TYR A 158 20.59 1.99 4.99
CA TYR A 158 20.37 3.03 6.00
C TYR A 158 18.90 3.44 6.10
N SER A 159 18.27 3.57 4.95
CA SER A 159 16.84 3.85 4.86
C SER A 159 16.01 2.72 5.48
N ASP A 160 16.35 1.47 5.16
CA ASP A 160 15.67 0.28 5.69
C ASP A 160 15.78 0.21 7.22
N ALA A 161 16.97 0.48 7.77
CA ALA A 161 17.17 0.51 9.21
C ALA A 161 16.28 1.56 9.89
N LEU A 162 16.19 2.77 9.29
CA LEU A 162 15.33 3.83 9.80
C LEU A 162 13.84 3.47 9.68
N CYS A 163 13.40 2.99 8.51
CA CYS A 163 12.02 2.62 8.26
C CYS A 163 11.56 1.48 9.17
N ASN A 164 12.40 0.46 9.38
CA ASN A 164 12.10 -0.64 10.28
C ASN A 164 11.99 -0.17 11.73
N ALA A 165 12.88 0.72 12.18
CA ALA A 165 12.80 1.29 13.53
C ALA A 165 11.50 2.10 13.72
N LEU A 166 11.12 2.93 12.74
CA LEU A 166 9.88 3.69 12.79
C LEU A 166 8.65 2.79 12.81
N GLN A 167 8.65 1.71 12.00
CA GLN A 167 7.54 0.76 11.96
C GLN A 167 7.36 0.01 13.29
N VAL A 168 8.47 -0.40 13.92
CA VAL A 168 8.42 -1.00 15.26
C VAL A 168 7.88 -0.02 16.29
N ILE A 169 8.28 1.26 16.22
CA ILE A 169 7.76 2.30 17.12
C ILE A 169 6.25 2.49 16.91
N ASN A 170 5.78 2.51 15.66
CA ASN A 170 4.35 2.61 15.36
C ASN A 170 3.57 1.44 15.98
N HIS A 171 4.02 0.20 15.80
CA HIS A 171 3.40 -0.96 16.47
C HIS A 171 3.36 -0.82 17.99
N LEU A 172 4.39 -0.26 18.61
CA LEU A 172 4.40 -0.02 20.06
C LEU A 172 3.43 1.10 20.49
N GLN A 173 3.25 2.13 19.67
CA GLN A 173 2.28 3.21 19.92
C GLN A 173 0.84 2.69 19.86
N ASP A 174 0.56 1.81 18.91
CA ASP A 174 -0.78 1.29 18.64
C ASP A 174 -1.18 0.15 19.60
N CYS A 175 -0.23 -0.50 20.30
CA CYS A 175 -0.49 -1.60 21.24
C CYS A 175 -1.63 -1.34 22.24
N ALA A 176 -1.79 -0.09 22.72
CA ALA A 176 -2.82 0.24 23.69
C ALA A 176 -4.24 0.25 23.07
N ASP A 177 -4.34 0.50 21.78
CA ASP A 177 -5.60 0.53 21.03
C ASP A 177 -5.92 -0.85 20.44
N ASP A 178 -4.94 -1.59 20.00
CA ASP A 178 -5.06 -2.94 19.45
C ASP A 178 -5.44 -4.00 20.51
N LEU A 179 -5.26 -3.70 21.80
CA LEU A 179 -5.60 -4.60 22.91
C LEU A 179 -7.02 -4.37 23.47
N LYS A 180 -7.79 -3.42 22.93
CA LYS A 180 -9.19 -3.14 23.33
C LYS A 180 -10.17 -3.96 22.50
#